data_98299a9a252bae6b5da1269989d67f57
#
_entry.id   98299a9a252bae6b5da1269989d67f57
#
_cell.length_a   1.000
_cell.length_b   1.000
_cell.length_c   1.000
_cell.angle_alpha   90.00
_cell.angle_beta   90.00
_cell.angle_gamma   90.00
#
_symmetry.space_group_name_H-M   'P 1'
#
loop_
_entity.id
_entity.type
_entity.pdbx_description
1 polymer ?
#
loop_
_entity_poly.entity_id
_entity_poly.type
_entity_poly.pdbx_seq_one_letter_code
_entity_poly.pdbx_strand_id
1 'polypeptide(L)'
;GLGDVYKRQEEEAYRKLKARGALKALFVDCENTLDEEWAEKLGVDVDSLYVVKPTNQTAEQIFDIIESLVETEEFGIVVIDSFAVMLSQDEYDESAEKRTYGGISKPLTKFTKKMIQLCSRLNVTLIGINQLRDKINSPYGGKDTPGGRAWKHNAVLRLFFSKGTYFDENLKDLTRNTEEPAGNYVMINIAKTKVCKPDRRVGCYTLNYTFGIDWINDLVEMGLKLGYIDQAGAWFRFIDEDGVIMCDENGDDIKLQGKASVTAFLEDEANADILQDFDQLINSKISSNVR
;
A
#
# COMPACT_ATOMS: atom_id res chain seq x y z
N GLY A 1 -13.40 -20.86 27.06
CA GLY A 1 -13.51 -21.58 25.79
C GLY A 1 -12.41 -21.11 24.81
N LEU A 2 -12.43 -21.59 23.56
CA LEU A 2 -11.44 -21.21 22.52
C LEU A 2 -11.34 -19.67 22.32
N GLY A 3 -12.46 -18.95 22.42
CA GLY A 3 -12.48 -17.48 22.32
C GLY A 3 -11.68 -16.74 23.40
N ASP A 4 -11.59 -17.30 24.60
CA ASP A 4 -10.84 -16.69 25.71
C ASP A 4 -9.33 -16.89 25.54
N VAL A 5 -8.92 -17.98 24.87
CA VAL A 5 -7.51 -18.26 24.56
C VAL A 5 -7.02 -17.28 23.50
N TYR A 6 -7.82 -17.03 22.44
CA TYR A 6 -7.47 -16.06 21.40
C TYR A 6 -7.38 -14.63 21.95
N LYS A 7 -8.34 -14.21 22.76
CA LYS A 7 -8.29 -12.88 23.42
C LYS A 7 -7.06 -12.71 24.31
N ARG A 8 -6.68 -13.72 25.08
CA ARG A 8 -5.46 -13.66 25.90
C ARG A 8 -4.18 -13.58 25.04
N GLN A 9 -4.13 -14.29 23.93
CA GLN A 9 -3.00 -14.22 23.00
C GLN A 9 -2.90 -12.84 22.34
N GLU A 10 -4.02 -12.25 21.94
CA GLU A 10 -4.07 -10.88 21.40
C GLU A 10 -3.65 -9.84 22.44
N GLU A 11 -4.13 -9.94 23.67
CA GLU A 11 -3.74 -9.05 24.78
C GLU A 11 -2.25 -9.17 25.13
N GLU A 12 -1.71 -10.38 25.12
CA GLU A 12 -0.29 -10.62 25.39
C GLU A 12 0.58 -10.08 24.25
N ALA A 13 0.18 -10.28 22.99
CA ALA A 13 0.84 -9.71 21.82
C ALA A 13 0.81 -8.17 21.87
N TYR A 14 -0.32 -7.56 22.20
CA TYR A 14 -0.45 -6.12 22.34
C TYR A 14 0.43 -5.56 23.48
N ARG A 15 0.51 -6.24 24.63
CA ARG A 15 1.39 -5.86 25.74
C ARG A 15 2.88 -5.93 25.33
N LYS A 16 3.27 -6.98 24.61
CA LYS A 16 4.65 -7.13 24.09
C LYS A 16 4.99 -6.03 23.10
N LEU A 17 4.08 -5.69 22.18
CA LEU A 17 4.26 -4.59 21.24
C LEU A 17 4.44 -3.24 21.96
N LYS A 18 3.58 -2.96 22.94
CA LYS A 18 3.65 -1.73 23.73
C LYS A 18 4.94 -1.65 24.56
N ALA A 19 5.46 -2.78 25.04
CA ALA A 19 6.70 -2.85 25.79
C ALA A 19 7.96 -2.66 24.93
N ARG A 20 7.88 -2.94 23.61
CA ARG A 20 9.01 -2.76 22.66
C ARG A 20 9.29 -1.29 22.31
N GLY A 21 8.39 -0.36 22.67
CA GLY A 21 8.49 1.04 22.29
C GLY A 21 8.15 1.30 20.81
N ALA A 22 8.58 2.45 20.30
CA ALA A 22 8.42 2.80 18.89
C ALA A 22 9.29 1.90 18.02
N LEU A 23 8.65 1.14 17.10
CA LEU A 23 9.33 0.26 16.17
C LEU A 23 9.75 1.04 14.93
N LYS A 24 10.95 0.74 14.42
CA LYS A 24 11.50 1.33 13.21
C LYS A 24 10.92 0.67 11.96
N ALA A 25 11.02 1.37 10.84
CA ALA A 25 10.82 0.82 9.51
C ALA A 25 12.17 0.44 8.88
N LEU A 26 12.23 -0.73 8.25
CA LEU A 26 13.37 -1.19 7.47
C LEU A 26 13.01 -1.12 5.98
N PHE A 27 13.77 -0.37 5.20
CA PHE A 27 13.66 -0.31 3.76
C PHE A 27 14.90 -0.92 3.09
N VAL A 28 14.71 -1.96 2.32
CA VAL A 28 15.79 -2.65 1.57
C VAL A 28 15.71 -2.21 0.13
N ASP A 29 16.53 -1.23 -0.24
CA ASP A 29 16.58 -0.59 -1.56
C ASP A 29 17.52 -1.37 -2.48
N CYS A 30 17.01 -2.42 -3.10
CA CYS A 30 17.80 -3.24 -4.03
C CYS A 30 17.98 -2.60 -5.40
N GLU A 31 17.15 -1.62 -5.75
CA GLU A 31 17.21 -0.89 -7.03
C GLU A 31 18.08 0.37 -6.93
N ASN A 32 18.46 0.79 -5.71
CA ASN A 32 19.17 2.05 -5.43
C ASN A 32 18.45 3.28 -5.99
N THR A 33 17.13 3.31 -5.83
CA THR A 33 16.24 4.33 -6.39
C THR A 33 15.50 5.16 -5.33
N LEU A 34 15.76 4.94 -4.04
CA LEU A 34 15.13 5.71 -2.97
C LEU A 34 15.53 7.18 -3.07
N ASP A 35 14.53 8.02 -3.34
CA ASP A 35 14.61 9.48 -3.30
C ASP A 35 14.13 9.95 -1.93
N GLU A 36 15.05 10.42 -1.10
CA GLU A 36 14.79 10.83 0.28
C GLU A 36 13.90 12.08 0.33
N GLU A 37 14.12 13.07 -0.57
CA GLU A 37 13.31 14.29 -0.63
C GLU A 37 11.85 13.96 -1.03
N TRP A 38 11.68 13.03 -1.95
CA TRP A 38 10.35 12.57 -2.34
C TRP A 38 9.68 11.76 -1.22
N ALA A 39 10.43 10.91 -0.53
CA ALA A 39 9.94 10.15 0.61
C ALA A 39 9.44 11.07 1.75
N GLU A 40 10.18 12.14 2.06
CA GLU A 40 9.75 13.16 3.03
C GLU A 40 8.44 13.85 2.61
N LYS A 41 8.32 14.24 1.34
CA LYS A 41 7.07 14.82 0.79
C LYS A 41 5.88 13.88 0.92
N LEU A 42 6.11 12.57 0.87
CA LEU A 42 5.09 11.55 1.10
C LEU A 42 4.81 11.28 2.59
N GLY A 43 5.48 11.98 3.51
CA GLY A 43 5.30 11.86 4.95
C GLY A 43 6.14 10.78 5.62
N VAL A 44 7.17 10.28 4.96
CA VAL A 44 8.12 9.34 5.57
C VAL A 44 9.10 10.11 6.45
N ASP A 45 9.23 9.69 7.70
CA ASP A 45 10.31 10.15 8.59
C ASP A 45 11.61 9.44 8.17
N VAL A 46 12.38 10.09 7.28
CA VAL A 46 13.62 9.53 6.73
C VAL A 46 14.73 9.44 7.77
N ASP A 47 14.72 10.28 8.79
CA ASP A 47 15.70 10.25 9.88
C ASP A 47 15.54 8.97 10.74
N SER A 48 14.31 8.48 10.86
CA SER A 48 13.98 7.25 11.59
C SER A 48 13.94 6.01 10.69
N LEU A 49 14.08 6.18 9.38
CA LEU A 49 14.04 5.07 8.42
C LEU A 49 15.40 4.35 8.38
N TYR A 50 15.41 3.05 8.65
CA TYR A 50 16.61 2.25 8.47
C TYR A 50 16.70 1.75 7.03
N VAL A 51 17.69 2.23 6.27
CA VAL A 51 17.86 1.89 4.85
C VAL A 51 19.03 0.94 4.68
N VAL A 52 18.79 -0.19 3.99
CA VAL A 52 19.82 -1.11 3.53
C VAL A 52 19.91 -0.99 2.01
N LYS A 53 21.06 -0.56 1.49
CA LYS A 53 21.38 -0.50 0.05
C LYS A 53 22.39 -1.60 -0.27
N PRO A 54 21.93 -2.78 -0.74
CA PRO A 54 22.82 -3.88 -1.06
C PRO A 54 23.74 -3.53 -2.25
N THR A 55 25.05 -3.70 -2.07
CA THR A 55 26.04 -3.52 -3.14
C THR A 55 26.85 -4.80 -3.29
N ASN A 56 26.81 -5.40 -4.46
CA ASN A 56 27.52 -6.66 -4.76
C ASN A 56 27.16 -7.84 -3.84
N GLN A 57 25.90 -7.88 -3.38
CA GLN A 57 25.40 -8.97 -2.54
C GLN A 57 24.43 -9.85 -3.31
N THR A 58 24.48 -11.15 -3.04
CA THR A 58 23.52 -12.10 -3.58
C THR A 58 22.20 -12.08 -2.81
N ALA A 59 21.16 -12.63 -3.40
CA ALA A 59 19.84 -12.72 -2.75
C ALA A 59 19.94 -13.44 -1.40
N GLU A 60 20.76 -14.49 -1.30
CA GLU A 60 21.01 -15.22 -0.06
C GLU A 60 21.58 -14.32 1.03
N GLN A 61 22.58 -13.51 0.69
CA GLN A 61 23.22 -12.58 1.63
C GLN A 61 22.25 -11.47 2.07
N ILE A 62 21.48 -10.92 1.13
CA ILE A 62 20.46 -9.90 1.44
C ILE A 62 19.40 -10.48 2.39
N PHE A 63 18.94 -11.70 2.13
CA PHE A 63 17.95 -12.37 2.99
C PHE A 63 18.50 -12.65 4.39
N ASP A 64 19.75 -13.09 4.51
CA ASP A 64 20.40 -13.32 5.81
C ASP A 64 20.55 -11.99 6.59
N ILE A 65 20.86 -10.86 5.93
CA ILE A 65 20.87 -9.52 6.55
C ILE A 65 19.48 -9.16 7.08
N ILE A 66 18.45 -9.32 6.27
CA ILE A 66 17.06 -9.00 6.66
C ILE A 66 16.63 -9.86 7.86
N GLU A 67 16.88 -11.18 7.82
CA GLU A 67 16.58 -12.09 8.92
C GLU A 67 17.26 -11.63 10.21
N SER A 68 18.57 -11.32 10.15
CA SER A 68 19.34 -10.86 11.31
C SER A 68 18.82 -9.53 11.89
N LEU A 69 18.46 -8.57 11.02
CA LEU A 69 17.89 -7.30 11.46
C LEU A 69 16.52 -7.47 12.12
N VAL A 70 15.66 -8.31 11.56
CA VAL A 70 14.33 -8.58 12.15
C VAL A 70 14.46 -9.28 13.51
N GLU A 71 15.46 -10.14 13.68
CA GLU A 71 15.75 -10.82 14.96
C GLU A 71 16.20 -9.87 16.07
N THR A 72 16.63 -8.65 15.76
CA THR A 72 16.93 -7.62 16.80
C THR A 72 15.67 -7.11 17.51
N GLU A 73 14.48 -7.40 16.97
CA GLU A 73 13.19 -6.95 17.48
C GLU A 73 12.96 -5.41 17.44
N GLU A 74 13.80 -4.67 16.72
CA GLU A 74 13.66 -3.22 16.58
C GLU A 74 12.69 -2.78 15.47
N PHE A 75 12.32 -3.68 14.56
CA PHE A 75 11.55 -3.37 13.38
C PHE A 75 10.11 -3.87 13.47
N GLY A 76 9.15 -3.01 13.05
CA GLY A 76 7.73 -3.35 12.95
C GLY A 76 7.27 -3.59 11.51
N ILE A 77 7.98 -2.99 10.56
CA ILE A 77 7.71 -3.13 9.13
C ILE A 77 9.02 -3.28 8.36
N VAL A 78 9.01 -4.15 7.37
CA VAL A 78 10.12 -4.37 6.44
C VAL A 78 9.59 -4.25 5.02
N VAL A 79 10.19 -3.40 4.21
CA VAL A 79 9.88 -3.24 2.78
C VAL A 79 11.09 -3.65 1.96
N ILE A 80 10.91 -4.50 0.96
CA ILE A 80 11.96 -4.96 0.03
C ILE A 80 11.60 -4.46 -1.36
N ASP A 81 12.42 -3.58 -1.92
CA ASP A 81 12.23 -3.00 -3.25
C ASP A 81 13.47 -3.22 -4.12
N SER A 82 13.47 -4.16 -5.04
CA SER A 82 12.47 -5.21 -5.29
C SER A 82 13.15 -6.59 -5.41
N PHE A 83 12.38 -7.67 -5.31
CA PHE A 83 12.90 -9.03 -5.59
C PHE A 83 13.35 -9.22 -7.04
N ALA A 84 12.86 -8.39 -7.97
CA ALA A 84 13.04 -8.57 -9.40
C ALA A 84 14.48 -8.36 -9.86
N VAL A 85 15.27 -7.59 -9.11
CA VAL A 85 16.67 -7.24 -9.44
C VAL A 85 17.70 -8.09 -8.69
N MET A 86 17.26 -8.90 -7.73
CA MET A 86 18.17 -9.74 -6.96
C MET A 86 18.71 -10.92 -7.79
N LEU A 87 19.98 -11.19 -7.67
CA LEU A 87 20.64 -12.35 -8.26
C LEU A 87 20.91 -13.41 -7.17
N SER A 88 20.60 -14.67 -7.46
CA SER A 88 21.03 -15.78 -6.62
C SER A 88 22.55 -15.97 -6.69
N GLN A 89 23.15 -16.70 -5.73
CA GLN A 89 24.57 -17.02 -5.76
C GLN A 89 24.94 -17.73 -7.07
N ASP A 90 24.11 -18.69 -7.50
CA ASP A 90 24.31 -19.43 -8.75
C ASP A 90 24.36 -18.49 -9.97
N GLU A 91 23.48 -17.44 -10.01
CA GLU A 91 23.46 -16.43 -11.08
C GLU A 91 24.64 -15.46 -10.99
N TYR A 92 25.10 -15.14 -9.80
CA TYR A 92 26.21 -14.23 -9.56
C TYR A 92 27.55 -14.84 -10.00
N ASP A 93 27.74 -16.14 -9.78
CA ASP A 93 29.00 -16.84 -10.10
C ASP A 93 29.08 -17.28 -11.56
N GLU A 94 27.95 -17.30 -12.29
CA GLU A 94 27.93 -17.73 -13.68
C GLU A 94 28.24 -16.59 -14.65
N SER A 95 28.93 -16.97 -15.76
CA SER A 95 29.16 -16.02 -16.86
C SER A 95 27.84 -15.70 -17.60
N ALA A 96 27.74 -14.49 -18.17
CA ALA A 96 26.55 -14.02 -18.90
C ALA A 96 26.11 -14.91 -20.08
N GLU A 97 26.97 -15.82 -20.54
CA GLU A 97 26.71 -16.76 -21.63
C GLU A 97 25.91 -18.00 -21.21
N LYS A 98 25.90 -18.32 -19.91
CA LYS A 98 25.19 -19.49 -19.39
C LYS A 98 23.78 -19.11 -18.93
N ARG A 99 22.81 -19.96 -19.27
CA ARG A 99 21.44 -19.85 -18.77
C ARG A 99 21.31 -20.53 -17.42
N THR A 100 21.11 -19.73 -16.38
CA THR A 100 20.78 -20.23 -15.03
C THR A 100 19.30 -20.55 -14.95
N TYR A 101 18.97 -21.72 -14.42
CA TYR A 101 17.58 -22.11 -14.19
C TYR A 101 17.19 -21.87 -12.73
N GLY A 102 16.06 -21.20 -12.53
CA GLY A 102 15.44 -21.04 -11.22
C GLY A 102 15.68 -19.71 -10.53
N GLY A 103 16.75 -18.97 -10.87
CA GLY A 103 17.04 -17.65 -10.30
C GLY A 103 16.86 -17.61 -8.79
N ILE A 104 16.28 -16.54 -8.28
CA ILE A 104 16.04 -16.34 -6.84
C ILE A 104 15.00 -17.30 -6.23
N SER A 105 14.39 -18.22 -7.01
CA SER A 105 13.27 -19.04 -6.51
C SER A 105 13.63 -19.95 -5.34
N LYS A 106 14.85 -20.49 -5.31
CA LYS A 106 15.34 -21.34 -4.20
C LYS A 106 15.59 -20.51 -2.93
N PRO A 107 16.45 -19.46 -2.98
CA PRO A 107 16.71 -18.63 -1.82
C PRO A 107 15.43 -17.93 -1.31
N LEU A 108 14.58 -17.40 -2.19
CA LEU A 108 13.32 -16.79 -1.79
C LEU A 108 12.35 -17.79 -1.13
N THR A 109 12.37 -19.06 -1.55
CA THR A 109 11.57 -20.12 -0.90
C THR A 109 12.04 -20.36 0.53
N LYS A 110 13.37 -20.44 0.76
CA LYS A 110 13.95 -20.62 2.10
C LYS A 110 13.65 -19.42 2.99
N PHE A 111 13.91 -18.21 2.50
CA PHE A 111 13.60 -16.94 3.16
C PHE A 111 12.12 -16.85 3.56
N THR A 112 11.21 -17.10 2.61
CA THR A 112 9.76 -17.05 2.89
C THR A 112 9.36 -17.96 4.04
N LYS A 113 9.86 -19.18 4.08
CA LYS A 113 9.53 -20.15 5.15
C LYS A 113 10.02 -19.68 6.52
N LYS A 114 11.21 -19.09 6.60
CA LYS A 114 11.74 -18.54 7.86
C LYS A 114 10.97 -17.28 8.28
N MET A 115 10.76 -16.34 7.34
CA MET A 115 10.11 -15.08 7.63
C MET A 115 8.66 -15.21 8.07
N ILE A 116 7.91 -16.21 7.59
CA ILE A 116 6.55 -16.45 8.08
C ILE A 116 6.53 -16.69 9.59
N GLN A 117 7.45 -17.51 10.09
CA GLN A 117 7.54 -17.81 11.53
C GLN A 117 8.05 -16.59 12.30
N LEU A 118 9.07 -15.92 11.76
CA LEU A 118 9.71 -14.78 12.38
C LEU A 118 8.73 -13.59 12.47
N CYS A 119 8.08 -13.24 11.37
CA CYS A 119 7.08 -12.17 11.32
C CYS A 119 5.89 -12.46 12.26
N SER A 120 5.41 -13.70 12.31
CA SER A 120 4.33 -14.08 13.22
C SER A 120 4.74 -13.97 14.69
N ARG A 121 5.96 -14.43 15.04
CA ARG A 121 6.47 -14.39 16.41
C ARG A 121 6.72 -12.96 16.90
N LEU A 122 7.27 -12.11 16.00
CA LEU A 122 7.71 -10.76 16.34
C LEU A 122 6.70 -9.67 15.94
N ASN A 123 5.56 -10.06 15.36
CA ASN A 123 4.53 -9.16 14.84
C ASN A 123 5.09 -8.11 13.87
N VAL A 124 5.87 -8.57 12.90
CA VAL A 124 6.47 -7.75 11.86
C VAL A 124 5.66 -7.85 10.57
N THR A 125 5.39 -6.73 9.93
CA THR A 125 4.81 -6.70 8.59
C THR A 125 5.91 -6.74 7.54
N LEU A 126 5.89 -7.74 6.66
CA LEU A 126 6.83 -7.86 5.55
C LEU A 126 6.14 -7.55 4.23
N ILE A 127 6.62 -6.54 3.53
CA ILE A 127 6.16 -6.12 2.20
C ILE A 127 7.26 -6.43 1.19
N GLY A 128 6.95 -7.20 0.17
CA GLY A 128 7.88 -7.48 -0.93
C GLY A 128 7.34 -6.94 -2.24
N ILE A 129 8.04 -6.00 -2.83
CA ILE A 129 7.73 -5.44 -4.14
C ILE A 129 8.31 -6.35 -5.22
N ASN A 130 7.57 -6.54 -6.30
CA ASN A 130 7.99 -7.39 -7.39
C ASN A 130 7.44 -6.87 -8.72
N GLN A 131 8.14 -7.12 -9.81
CA GLN A 131 7.74 -6.73 -11.15
C GLN A 131 6.86 -7.81 -11.80
N LEU A 132 5.86 -7.37 -12.55
CA LEU A 132 5.03 -8.25 -13.39
C LEU A 132 5.74 -8.47 -14.73
N ARG A 133 5.85 -9.74 -15.12
CA ARG A 133 6.41 -10.15 -16.43
C ARG A 133 5.37 -10.95 -17.20
N ASP A 134 5.36 -10.82 -18.52
CA ASP A 134 4.49 -11.63 -19.35
C ASP A 134 4.93 -13.10 -19.34
N LYS A 135 3.95 -14.01 -19.32
CA LYS A 135 4.21 -15.45 -19.39
C LYS A 135 4.57 -15.83 -20.83
N ILE A 136 5.84 -16.09 -21.09
CA ILE A 136 6.39 -16.36 -22.43
C ILE A 136 5.77 -17.60 -23.10
N ASN A 137 5.33 -18.61 -22.33
CA ASN A 137 4.86 -19.89 -22.86
C ASN A 137 3.42 -20.23 -22.49
N SER A 138 2.56 -19.22 -22.27
CA SER A 138 1.14 -19.47 -21.97
C SER A 138 0.28 -19.22 -23.20
N PRO A 139 -0.45 -20.23 -23.74
CA PRO A 139 -1.33 -20.05 -24.87
C PRO A 139 -2.44 -19.01 -24.64
N TYR A 140 -2.72 -18.72 -23.36
CA TYR A 140 -3.76 -17.79 -22.93
C TYR A 140 -3.16 -16.45 -22.43
N GLY A 141 -1.87 -16.20 -22.62
CA GLY A 141 -1.20 -15.02 -22.09
C GLY A 141 -1.15 -15.01 -20.55
N GLY A 142 -1.10 -13.82 -19.98
CA GLY A 142 -1.14 -13.58 -18.54
C GLY A 142 0.19 -13.07 -17.99
N LYS A 143 0.13 -12.47 -16.80
CA LYS A 143 1.29 -11.91 -16.10
C LYS A 143 1.69 -12.81 -14.94
N ASP A 144 2.99 -12.86 -14.65
CA ASP A 144 3.55 -13.56 -13.51
C ASP A 144 4.69 -12.76 -12.88
N THR A 145 5.06 -13.10 -11.65
CA THR A 145 6.15 -12.46 -10.93
C THR A 145 7.32 -13.44 -10.79
N PRO A 146 8.58 -13.01 -10.89
CA PRO A 146 9.73 -13.84 -10.58
C PRO A 146 9.71 -14.32 -9.11
N GLY A 147 10.57 -15.32 -8.78
CA GLY A 147 10.75 -15.82 -7.42
C GLY A 147 9.92 -17.06 -7.06
N GLY A 148 9.29 -17.71 -8.04
CA GLY A 148 8.65 -19.02 -7.85
C GLY A 148 7.31 -18.95 -7.10
N ARG A 149 6.88 -20.13 -6.56
CA ARG A 149 5.53 -20.28 -6.00
C ARG A 149 5.45 -19.98 -4.50
N ALA A 150 6.54 -20.16 -3.75
CA ALA A 150 6.50 -20.08 -2.28
C ALA A 150 6.04 -18.71 -1.77
N TRP A 151 6.61 -17.61 -2.27
CA TRP A 151 6.20 -16.26 -1.93
C TRP A 151 4.71 -16.02 -2.25
N LYS A 152 4.27 -16.39 -3.46
CA LYS A 152 2.88 -16.24 -3.90
C LYS A 152 1.89 -17.00 -3.02
N HIS A 153 2.24 -18.22 -2.59
CA HIS A 153 1.37 -19.05 -1.75
C HIS A 153 1.31 -18.56 -0.31
N ASN A 154 2.40 -18.05 0.21
CA ASN A 154 2.50 -17.67 1.61
C ASN A 154 2.02 -16.23 1.88
N ALA A 155 2.14 -15.32 0.91
CA ALA A 155 1.62 -13.97 1.04
C ALA A 155 0.14 -13.98 1.49
N VAL A 156 -0.18 -13.15 2.47
CA VAL A 156 -1.53 -12.94 3.01
C VAL A 156 -2.35 -12.09 2.05
N LEU A 157 -1.72 -11.07 1.47
CA LEU A 157 -2.29 -10.16 0.51
C LEU A 157 -1.37 -10.06 -0.71
N ARG A 158 -1.93 -10.07 -1.91
CA ARG A 158 -1.21 -9.80 -3.15
C ARG A 158 -1.99 -8.78 -3.96
N LEU A 159 -1.35 -7.66 -4.22
CA LEU A 159 -1.90 -6.54 -4.97
C LEU A 159 -1.16 -6.40 -6.30
N PHE A 160 -1.88 -6.22 -7.37
CA PHE A 160 -1.35 -5.88 -8.69
C PHE A 160 -1.74 -4.46 -9.02
N PHE A 161 -0.75 -3.61 -9.19
CA PHE A 161 -0.93 -2.21 -9.54
C PHE A 161 -0.82 -2.03 -11.05
N SER A 162 -1.68 -1.22 -11.61
CA SER A 162 -1.62 -0.82 -13.01
C SER A 162 -2.00 0.64 -13.16
N LYS A 163 -1.33 1.31 -14.09
CA LYS A 163 -1.62 2.70 -14.42
C LYS A 163 -2.96 2.80 -15.14
N GLY A 164 -3.83 3.66 -14.64
CA GLY A 164 -5.10 4.04 -15.25
C GLY A 164 -4.99 5.28 -16.12
N THR A 165 -6.10 6.00 -16.27
CA THR A 165 -6.21 7.23 -17.04
C THR A 165 -5.40 8.36 -16.39
N TYR A 166 -4.79 9.21 -17.21
CA TYR A 166 -4.15 10.44 -16.76
C TYR A 166 -5.19 11.54 -16.55
N PHE A 167 -4.90 12.51 -15.70
CA PHE A 167 -5.74 13.68 -15.46
C PHE A 167 -4.92 14.98 -15.38
N ASP A 168 -5.57 16.10 -15.63
CA ASP A 168 -5.01 17.45 -15.45
C ASP A 168 -5.18 17.96 -14.00
N GLU A 169 -4.72 19.19 -13.74
CA GLU A 169 -4.84 19.84 -12.42
C GLU A 169 -6.28 19.97 -11.91
N ASN A 170 -7.28 19.92 -12.80
CA ASN A 170 -8.69 19.96 -12.44
C ASN A 170 -9.33 18.56 -12.32
N LEU A 171 -8.52 17.50 -12.26
CA LEU A 171 -8.95 16.09 -12.24
C LEU A 171 -9.78 15.67 -13.47
N LYS A 172 -9.59 16.36 -14.60
CA LYS A 172 -10.23 16.02 -15.86
C LYS A 172 -9.40 14.98 -16.60
N ASP A 173 -10.06 13.93 -17.05
CA ASP A 173 -9.42 12.86 -17.82
C ASP A 173 -8.72 13.40 -19.07
N LEU A 174 -7.48 12.94 -19.24
CA LEU A 174 -6.64 13.28 -20.39
C LEU A 174 -6.50 12.08 -21.32
N THR A 175 -6.40 12.37 -22.61
CA THR A 175 -6.06 11.36 -23.61
C THR A 175 -4.56 11.03 -23.57
N ARG A 176 -4.16 9.81 -23.99
CA ARG A 176 -2.80 9.27 -23.87
C ARG A 176 -1.65 10.15 -24.44
N ASN A 177 -1.96 11.11 -25.28
CA ASN A 177 -0.99 11.97 -25.94
C ASN A 177 -0.97 13.41 -25.40
N THR A 178 -1.51 13.62 -24.20
CA THR A 178 -1.53 14.94 -23.58
C THR A 178 -0.20 15.19 -22.89
N GLU A 179 0.37 16.35 -23.14
CA GLU A 179 1.57 16.85 -22.49
C GLU A 179 1.23 17.27 -21.05
N GLU A 180 2.10 16.92 -20.10
CA GLU A 180 2.07 17.35 -18.70
C GLU A 180 0.80 16.96 -17.89
N PRO A 181 0.57 15.68 -17.63
CA PRO A 181 -0.47 15.26 -16.70
C PRO A 181 -0.10 15.63 -15.24
N ALA A 182 -1.07 16.11 -14.47
CA ALA A 182 -0.90 16.33 -13.03
C ALA A 182 -0.80 15.04 -12.24
N GLY A 183 -1.37 13.96 -12.78
CA GLY A 183 -1.33 12.65 -12.16
C GLY A 183 -2.02 11.57 -12.99
N ASN A 184 -2.23 10.41 -12.38
CA ASN A 184 -3.03 9.33 -12.95
C ASN A 184 -3.81 8.56 -11.87
N TYR A 185 -4.89 7.92 -12.28
CA TYR A 185 -5.52 6.91 -11.45
C TYR A 185 -4.65 5.65 -11.42
N VAL A 186 -4.57 5.04 -10.27
CA VAL A 186 -3.90 3.75 -10.09
C VAL A 186 -4.95 2.70 -9.80
N MET A 187 -5.00 1.68 -10.65
CA MET A 187 -5.89 0.55 -10.48
C MET A 187 -5.18 -0.55 -9.70
N ILE A 188 -5.84 -1.05 -8.66
CA ILE A 188 -5.35 -2.16 -7.85
C ILE A 188 -6.22 -3.38 -8.11
N ASN A 189 -5.60 -4.50 -8.47
CA ASN A 189 -6.25 -5.80 -8.51
C ASN A 189 -5.77 -6.65 -7.34
N ILE A 190 -6.70 -7.09 -6.49
CA ILE A 190 -6.43 -7.99 -5.37
C ILE A 190 -6.36 -9.42 -5.91
N ALA A 191 -5.15 -9.84 -6.30
CA ALA A 191 -4.90 -11.16 -6.86
C ALA A 191 -5.03 -12.28 -5.82
N LYS A 192 -4.85 -11.95 -4.52
CA LYS A 192 -5.03 -12.87 -3.40
C LYS A 192 -5.31 -12.09 -2.13
N THR A 193 -6.21 -12.60 -1.31
CA THR A 193 -6.43 -12.12 0.06
C THR A 193 -6.78 -13.28 0.98
N LYS A 194 -6.32 -13.19 2.24
CA LYS A 194 -6.71 -14.06 3.36
C LYS A 194 -7.41 -13.26 4.48
N VAL A 195 -7.50 -11.92 4.32
CA VAL A 195 -7.96 -11.00 5.38
C VAL A 195 -9.29 -10.32 5.06
N CYS A 196 -9.75 -10.39 3.81
CA CYS A 196 -11.04 -9.85 3.42
C CYS A 196 -11.82 -10.81 2.50
N LYS A 197 -13.09 -10.52 2.27
CA LYS A 197 -13.92 -11.32 1.36
C LYS A 197 -13.33 -11.32 -0.05
N PRO A 198 -13.31 -12.47 -0.74
CA PRO A 198 -12.68 -12.60 -2.06
C PRO A 198 -13.47 -11.95 -3.21
N ASP A 199 -14.64 -11.38 -2.95
CA ASP A 199 -15.47 -10.64 -3.90
C ASP A 199 -14.98 -9.21 -4.14
N ARG A 200 -14.20 -8.63 -3.19
CA ARG A 200 -13.58 -7.30 -3.32
C ARG A 200 -12.24 -7.43 -4.02
N ARG A 201 -12.24 -7.32 -5.34
CA ARG A 201 -11.04 -7.61 -6.15
C ARG A 201 -10.38 -6.41 -6.79
N VAL A 202 -11.04 -5.27 -6.83
CA VAL A 202 -10.55 -4.07 -7.51
C VAL A 202 -10.65 -2.88 -6.58
N GLY A 203 -9.57 -2.12 -6.50
CA GLY A 203 -9.49 -0.81 -5.90
C GLY A 203 -8.94 0.20 -6.90
N CYS A 204 -9.11 1.47 -6.60
CA CYS A 204 -8.55 2.56 -7.36
C CYS A 204 -8.19 3.68 -6.38
N TYR A 205 -7.11 4.39 -6.66
CA TYR A 205 -6.78 5.63 -5.97
C TYR A 205 -6.17 6.64 -6.94
N THR A 206 -6.18 7.90 -6.53
CA THR A 206 -5.65 9.03 -7.27
C THR A 206 -4.19 9.25 -6.89
N LEU A 207 -3.27 9.23 -7.86
CA LEU A 207 -1.86 9.53 -7.67
C LEU A 207 -1.52 10.85 -8.34
N ASN A 208 -1.24 11.85 -7.55
CA ASN A 208 -0.74 13.15 -8.01
C ASN A 208 0.79 13.14 -8.05
N TYR A 209 1.38 13.69 -9.10
CA TYR A 209 2.85 13.67 -9.28
C TYR A 209 3.58 14.74 -8.46
N THR A 210 2.86 15.64 -7.79
CA THR A 210 3.44 16.68 -6.95
C THR A 210 3.49 16.28 -5.47
N PHE A 211 2.45 15.58 -4.97
CA PHE A 211 2.33 15.27 -3.54
C PHE A 211 1.95 13.81 -3.23
N GLY A 212 1.85 12.94 -4.24
CA GLY A 212 1.59 11.52 -4.02
C GLY A 212 0.12 11.13 -4.03
N ILE A 213 -0.31 10.28 -3.10
CA ILE A 213 -1.70 9.80 -3.03
C ILE A 213 -2.61 10.94 -2.57
N ASP A 214 -3.59 11.28 -3.41
CA ASP A 214 -4.63 12.26 -3.12
C ASP A 214 -5.77 11.60 -2.32
N TRP A 215 -5.50 11.42 -1.02
CA TRP A 215 -6.42 10.72 -0.13
C TRP A 215 -7.71 11.50 0.14
N ILE A 216 -7.68 12.84 0.08
CA ILE A 216 -8.87 13.69 0.25
C ILE A 216 -9.81 13.52 -0.94
N ASN A 217 -9.26 13.52 -2.15
CA ASN A 217 -10.07 13.22 -3.33
C ASN A 217 -10.66 11.79 -3.29
N ASP A 218 -9.88 10.81 -2.84
CA ASP A 218 -10.38 9.44 -2.68
C ASP A 218 -11.47 9.36 -1.58
N LEU A 219 -11.36 10.15 -0.51
CA LEU A 219 -12.37 10.28 0.54
C LEU A 219 -13.67 10.86 -0.01
N VAL A 220 -13.58 11.90 -0.84
CA VAL A 220 -14.74 12.51 -1.54
C VAL A 220 -15.43 11.49 -2.45
N GLU A 221 -14.67 10.73 -3.24
CA GLU A 221 -15.22 9.66 -4.08
C GLU A 221 -15.92 8.57 -3.26
N MET A 222 -15.35 8.22 -2.12
CA MET A 222 -15.99 7.27 -1.22
C MET A 222 -17.25 7.83 -0.59
N GLY A 223 -17.25 9.12 -0.21
CA GLY A 223 -18.43 9.83 0.29
C GLY A 223 -19.58 9.83 -0.70
N LEU A 224 -19.30 10.14 -1.96
CA LEU A 224 -20.28 10.05 -3.06
C LEU A 224 -20.83 8.62 -3.21
N LYS A 225 -19.96 7.63 -3.24
CA LYS A 225 -20.33 6.23 -3.41
C LYS A 225 -21.14 5.65 -2.25
N LEU A 226 -20.88 6.10 -1.03
CA LEU A 226 -21.57 5.66 0.18
C LEU A 226 -22.82 6.48 0.50
N GLY A 227 -23.05 7.59 -0.22
CA GLY A 227 -24.19 8.48 -0.03
C GLY A 227 -24.01 9.50 1.11
N TYR A 228 -22.79 9.72 1.59
CA TYR A 228 -22.45 10.77 2.56
C TYR A 228 -22.07 12.10 1.91
N ILE A 229 -21.97 12.11 0.59
CA ILE A 229 -22.00 13.33 -0.23
C ILE A 229 -23.14 13.14 -1.23
N ASP A 230 -24.09 14.08 -1.22
CA ASP A 230 -25.16 14.19 -2.22
C ASP A 230 -24.70 15.13 -3.34
N GLN A 231 -24.89 14.71 -4.59
CA GLN A 231 -24.58 15.50 -5.77
C GLN A 231 -25.83 15.80 -6.57
N ALA A 232 -26.17 17.07 -6.67
CA ALA A 232 -27.26 17.57 -7.50
C ALA A 232 -26.72 18.51 -8.60
N GLY A 233 -26.48 17.97 -9.78
CA GLY A 233 -25.82 18.70 -10.88
C GLY A 233 -24.37 19.05 -10.52
N ALA A 234 -24.05 20.35 -10.48
CA ALA A 234 -22.72 20.84 -10.09
C ALA A 234 -22.57 21.06 -8.57
N TRP A 235 -23.61 20.80 -7.78
CA TRP A 235 -23.63 21.11 -6.36
C TRP A 235 -23.44 19.84 -5.53
N PHE A 236 -22.63 19.95 -4.46
CA PHE A 236 -22.28 18.89 -3.52
C PHE A 236 -22.68 19.33 -2.09
N ARG A 237 -23.21 18.39 -1.30
CA ARG A 237 -23.61 18.60 0.10
C ARG A 237 -23.13 17.42 0.93
N PHE A 238 -22.64 17.70 2.12
CA PHE A 238 -22.28 16.66 3.09
C PHE A 238 -23.52 16.19 3.85
N ILE A 239 -23.60 14.91 4.09
CA ILE A 239 -24.73 14.23 4.76
C ILE A 239 -24.16 13.39 5.91
N ASP A 240 -24.78 13.51 7.09
CA ASP A 240 -24.42 12.75 8.29
C ASP A 240 -24.97 11.32 8.28
N GLU A 241 -24.77 10.59 9.41
CA GLU A 241 -25.24 9.21 9.57
C GLU A 241 -26.77 9.08 9.50
N ASP A 242 -27.50 10.11 9.91
CA ASP A 242 -28.96 10.14 9.95
C ASP A 242 -29.58 10.61 8.62
N GLY A 243 -28.75 10.98 7.64
CA GLY A 243 -29.18 11.45 6.32
C GLY A 243 -29.54 12.94 6.32
N VAL A 244 -29.06 13.70 7.32
CA VAL A 244 -29.28 15.15 7.44
C VAL A 244 -28.09 15.88 6.79
N ILE A 245 -28.38 17.02 6.13
CA ILE A 245 -27.33 17.87 5.54
C ILE A 245 -26.51 18.48 6.66
N MET A 246 -25.19 18.36 6.58
CA MET A 246 -24.26 18.97 7.52
C MET A 246 -24.22 20.48 7.32
N CYS A 247 -24.15 21.22 8.43
CA CYS A 247 -24.10 22.68 8.45
C CYS A 247 -22.71 23.15 8.89
N ASP A 248 -22.36 24.36 8.47
CA ASP A 248 -21.18 25.08 8.95
C ASP A 248 -21.36 25.59 10.38
N GLU A 249 -20.35 26.30 10.90
CA GLU A 249 -20.40 26.92 12.24
C GLU A 249 -21.52 27.94 12.42
N ASN A 250 -22.07 28.51 11.33
CA ASN A 250 -23.15 29.48 11.34
C ASN A 250 -24.53 28.80 11.26
N GLY A 251 -24.57 27.50 11.04
CA GLY A 251 -25.79 26.74 10.85
C GLY A 251 -26.33 26.75 9.42
N ASP A 252 -25.54 27.20 8.45
CA ASP A 252 -25.89 27.19 7.03
C ASP A 252 -25.46 25.85 6.39
N ASP A 253 -26.27 25.32 5.47
CA ASP A 253 -25.97 24.10 4.73
C ASP A 253 -24.62 24.19 4.02
N ILE A 254 -23.75 23.23 4.24
CA ILE A 254 -22.48 23.10 3.51
C ILE A 254 -22.81 22.69 2.08
N LYS A 255 -22.76 23.64 1.16
CA LYS A 255 -23.11 23.49 -0.25
C LYS A 255 -22.04 24.08 -1.16
N LEU A 256 -21.35 23.19 -1.86
CA LEU A 256 -20.16 23.54 -2.65
C LEU A 256 -20.39 23.28 -4.14
N GLN A 257 -19.88 24.14 -5.00
CA GLN A 257 -20.04 24.01 -6.44
C GLN A 257 -18.78 23.44 -7.08
N GLY A 258 -18.90 22.25 -7.67
CA GLY A 258 -17.79 21.53 -8.32
C GLY A 258 -16.97 20.71 -7.34
N LYS A 259 -16.42 19.61 -7.84
CA LYS A 259 -15.66 18.67 -7.03
C LYS A 259 -14.38 19.30 -6.45
N ALA A 260 -13.69 20.12 -7.24
CA ALA A 260 -12.48 20.81 -6.76
C ALA A 260 -12.76 21.71 -5.55
N SER A 261 -13.94 22.34 -5.46
CA SER A 261 -14.33 23.12 -4.29
C SER A 261 -14.59 22.25 -3.06
N VAL A 262 -15.06 21.01 -3.25
CA VAL A 262 -15.23 20.04 -2.14
C VAL A 262 -13.88 19.61 -1.58
N THR A 263 -12.93 19.31 -2.45
CA THR A 263 -11.56 18.97 -2.05
C THR A 263 -10.89 20.14 -1.34
N ALA A 264 -10.93 21.34 -1.94
CA ALA A 264 -10.36 22.54 -1.33
C ALA A 264 -11.00 22.89 0.03
N PHE A 265 -12.31 22.66 0.19
CA PHE A 265 -13.00 22.87 1.47
C PHE A 265 -12.48 21.90 2.55
N LEU A 266 -12.24 20.64 2.21
CA LEU A 266 -11.71 19.64 3.14
C LEU A 266 -10.21 19.84 3.41
N GLU A 267 -9.46 20.45 2.50
CA GLU A 267 -8.03 20.78 2.66
C GLU A 267 -7.81 22.04 3.51
N ASP A 268 -8.83 22.87 3.71
CA ASP A 268 -8.72 24.08 4.51
C ASP A 268 -8.60 23.74 5.99
N GLU A 269 -7.54 24.23 6.64
CA GLU A 269 -7.30 24.04 8.07
C GLU A 269 -8.47 24.48 8.95
N ALA A 270 -9.23 25.48 8.51
CA ALA A 270 -10.44 25.93 9.21
C ALA A 270 -11.53 24.85 9.29
N ASN A 271 -11.50 23.86 8.40
CA ASN A 271 -12.48 22.78 8.31
C ASN A 271 -11.92 21.43 8.79
N ALA A 272 -10.80 21.43 9.52
CA ALA A 272 -10.11 20.21 9.97
C ALA A 272 -11.03 19.28 10.80
N ASP A 273 -11.91 19.84 11.63
CA ASP A 273 -12.86 19.06 12.42
C ASP A 273 -13.89 18.36 11.52
N ILE A 274 -14.39 19.06 10.49
CA ILE A 274 -15.32 18.48 9.50
C ILE A 274 -14.63 17.35 8.71
N LEU A 275 -13.39 17.56 8.30
CA LEU A 275 -12.60 16.52 7.63
C LEU A 275 -12.43 15.29 8.51
N GLN A 276 -12.09 15.48 9.80
CA GLN A 276 -11.91 14.38 10.75
C GLN A 276 -13.21 13.60 10.97
N ASP A 277 -14.32 14.28 11.17
CA ASP A 277 -15.63 13.65 11.37
C ASP A 277 -16.05 12.89 10.12
N PHE A 278 -15.86 13.48 8.95
CA PHE A 278 -16.17 12.86 7.67
C PHE A 278 -15.32 11.61 7.40
N ASP A 279 -14.01 11.68 7.69
CA ASP A 279 -13.11 10.52 7.55
C ASP A 279 -13.53 9.38 8.51
N GLN A 280 -13.86 9.69 9.77
CA GLN A 280 -14.35 8.71 10.74
C GLN A 280 -15.67 8.07 10.28
N LEU A 281 -16.59 8.86 9.75
CA LEU A 281 -17.86 8.41 9.21
C LEU A 281 -17.67 7.40 8.06
N ILE A 282 -16.84 7.74 7.08
CA ILE A 282 -16.52 6.89 5.94
C ILE A 282 -15.85 5.58 6.42
N ASN A 283 -14.84 5.67 7.29
CA ASN A 283 -14.10 4.51 7.80
C ASN A 283 -14.97 3.59 8.64
N SER A 284 -15.87 4.13 9.47
CA SER A 284 -16.84 3.33 10.26
C SER A 284 -17.74 2.51 9.36
N LYS A 285 -18.25 3.12 8.29
CA LYS A 285 -19.12 2.47 7.29
C LYS A 285 -18.39 1.40 6.50
N ILE A 286 -17.16 1.67 6.08
CA ILE A 286 -16.31 0.68 5.39
C ILE A 286 -16.08 -0.52 6.33
N SER A 287 -15.71 -0.28 7.59
CA SER A 287 -15.42 -1.33 8.56
C SER A 287 -16.65 -2.18 8.91
N SER A 288 -17.84 -1.58 9.01
CA SER A 288 -19.09 -2.30 9.25
C SER A 288 -19.48 -3.23 8.08
N ASN A 289 -19.10 -2.88 6.86
CA ASN A 289 -19.33 -3.68 5.65
C ASN A 289 -18.28 -4.79 5.45
N VAL A 290 -17.23 -4.86 6.29
CA VAL A 290 -16.16 -5.87 6.20
C VAL A 290 -16.47 -7.13 7.02
N ARG A 291 -17.40 -7.07 7.96
CA ARG A 291 -17.79 -8.22 8.83
C ARG A 291 -18.81 -9.15 8.22
#